data_7779003f4d6fdff955fd9f928b8699cf
#
_entry.id   7779003f4d6fdff955fd9f928b8699cf
#
_cell.length_a   1.000
_cell.length_b   1.000
_cell.length_c   1.000
_cell.angle_alpha   90.00
_cell.angle_beta   90.00
_cell.angle_gamma   90.00
#
_symmetry.space_group_name_H-M   'P 1'
#
loop_
_entity.id
_entity.type
_entity.pdbx_description
1 polymer ?
#
loop_
_entity_poly.entity_id
_entity_poly.type
_entity_poly.pdbx_seq_one_letter_code
_entity_poly.pdbx_strand_id
1 'polypeptide(L)'
;MRKAVLHEVARIVIDSESISCPPTPLTDLYRAWRKASIGDTIELRAKEPTIESDVKAWAKKSGNKVLEVSHEKGHTRVVVRITKRGREIVEMSATKANLNDPDETRRTPNAKLQLVTVGGFTVGLRTFEPGWRWSTSMKQVAKTETCQVHHVGYVVSGRMGFLMDDGTKLEVGPGDVFDVLPGHETWTIGEAPAVFLDLIGAVEHEKAHAPTTEANYP
;
A
#
# COMPACT_ATOMS: atom_id res chain seq x y z
N MET A 1 46.02 5.10 -0.42
CA MET A 1 45.47 3.77 -0.74
C MET A 1 44.49 3.38 0.37
N ARG A 2 43.16 3.43 0.09
CA ARG A 2 42.14 2.93 1.04
C ARG A 2 42.12 1.41 0.95
N LYS A 3 42.47 0.70 2.06
CA LYS A 3 42.26 -0.74 2.17
C LYS A 3 40.79 -1.06 1.95
N ALA A 4 40.48 -1.82 0.92
CA ALA A 4 39.15 -2.42 0.75
C ALA A 4 38.97 -3.40 1.92
N VAL A 5 38.06 -3.06 2.84
CA VAL A 5 37.60 -4.00 3.85
C VAL A 5 36.73 -5.00 3.11
N LEU A 6 37.20 -6.23 2.92
CA LEU A 6 36.40 -7.32 2.40
C LEU A 6 35.27 -7.57 3.43
N HIS A 7 34.04 -7.25 3.05
CA HIS A 7 32.90 -7.59 3.85
C HIS A 7 32.67 -9.10 3.79
N GLU A 8 32.79 -9.76 4.92
CA GLU A 8 32.47 -11.18 5.04
C GLU A 8 30.99 -11.39 4.82
N VAL A 9 30.62 -12.26 3.88
CA VAL A 9 29.20 -12.51 3.54
C VAL A 9 28.51 -13.16 4.72
N ALA A 10 27.59 -12.46 5.33
CA ALA A 10 26.82 -12.95 6.47
C ALA A 10 25.64 -13.83 6.02
N ARG A 11 25.33 -14.85 6.82
CA ARG A 11 24.09 -15.62 6.73
C ARG A 11 23.22 -15.28 7.92
N ILE A 12 22.08 -14.64 7.67
CA ILE A 12 21.09 -14.28 8.66
C ILE A 12 19.98 -15.33 8.63
N VAL A 13 19.76 -16.04 9.74
CA VAL A 13 18.71 -17.06 9.85
C VAL A 13 17.56 -16.49 10.66
N ILE A 14 16.35 -16.59 10.11
CA ILE A 14 15.11 -16.19 10.74
C ILE A 14 14.25 -17.43 10.90
N ASP A 15 13.92 -17.76 12.13
CA ASP A 15 12.93 -18.78 12.46
C ASP A 15 11.66 -18.06 12.93
N SER A 16 10.65 -18.02 12.07
CA SER A 16 9.40 -17.31 12.33
C SER A 16 8.37 -18.24 12.99
N GLU A 17 8.77 -18.95 14.06
CA GLU A 17 7.86 -19.73 14.89
C GLU A 17 7.16 -18.91 15.97
N SER A 18 7.53 -17.66 16.20
CA SER A 18 7.02 -16.87 17.30
C SER A 18 5.61 -16.35 17.05
N ILE A 19 4.68 -16.92 17.78
CA ILE A 19 3.31 -16.45 18.00
C ILE A 19 3.38 -15.22 18.92
N SER A 20 3.68 -14.06 18.39
CA SER A 20 3.46 -12.81 19.10
C SER A 20 2.89 -11.78 18.14
N CYS A 21 1.84 -11.12 18.56
CA CYS A 21 0.99 -10.10 17.94
C CYS A 21 1.67 -9.29 16.81
N PRO A 22 1.18 -9.30 15.56
CA PRO A 22 1.75 -10.09 14.48
C PRO A 22 3.01 -9.50 13.87
N PRO A 23 4.16 -10.12 13.98
CA PRO A 23 5.09 -10.09 12.88
C PRO A 23 4.77 -11.26 11.94
N THR A 24 4.29 -10.99 10.75
CA THR A 24 4.28 -12.00 9.69
C THR A 24 5.73 -12.36 9.35
N PRO A 25 6.05 -13.58 8.86
CA PRO A 25 7.39 -13.93 8.42
C PRO A 25 8.00 -12.93 7.43
N LEU A 26 7.16 -12.28 6.61
CA LEU A 26 7.58 -11.19 5.73
C LEU A 26 8.07 -9.95 6.49
N THR A 27 7.47 -9.64 7.64
CA THR A 27 7.92 -8.52 8.48
C THR A 27 9.32 -8.78 9.01
N ASP A 28 9.60 -10.02 9.44
CA ASP A 28 10.92 -10.40 9.95
C ASP A 28 11.96 -10.42 8.82
N LEU A 29 11.59 -10.93 7.65
CA LEU A 29 12.42 -10.84 6.44
C LEU A 29 12.75 -9.37 6.10
N TYR A 30 11.74 -8.50 6.17
CA TYR A 30 11.92 -7.07 5.89
C TYR A 30 12.86 -6.40 6.89
N ARG A 31 12.74 -6.72 8.19
CA ARG A 31 13.64 -6.23 9.24
C ARG A 31 15.07 -6.69 9.04
N ALA A 32 15.27 -7.97 8.68
CA ALA A 32 16.59 -8.52 8.39
C ALA A 32 17.22 -7.90 7.14
N TRP A 33 16.43 -7.75 6.06
CA TRP A 33 16.89 -7.10 4.83
C TRP A 33 17.38 -5.66 5.05
N ARG A 34 16.73 -4.92 5.93
CA ARG A 34 17.15 -3.54 6.26
C ARG A 34 18.53 -3.48 6.93
N LYS A 35 18.92 -4.55 7.64
CA LYS A 35 20.22 -4.65 8.34
C LYS A 35 21.27 -5.33 7.49
N ALA A 36 20.88 -6.06 6.46
CA ALA A 36 21.78 -6.85 5.62
C ALA A 36 22.58 -5.97 4.65
N SER A 37 23.79 -6.38 4.38
CA SER A 37 24.65 -5.80 3.35
C SER A 37 24.46 -6.50 1.99
N ILE A 38 24.84 -5.82 0.91
CA ILE A 38 24.84 -6.45 -0.42
C ILE A 38 25.83 -7.63 -0.40
N GLY A 39 25.34 -8.78 -0.86
CA GLY A 39 26.07 -10.06 -0.83
C GLY A 39 25.62 -11.00 0.27
N ASP A 40 25.03 -10.49 1.37
CA ASP A 40 24.51 -11.31 2.46
C ASP A 40 23.38 -12.22 1.99
N THR A 41 23.15 -13.28 2.75
CA THR A 41 22.02 -14.18 2.55
C THR A 41 21.10 -14.14 3.77
N ILE A 42 19.79 -14.11 3.52
CA ILE A 42 18.76 -14.28 4.54
C ILE A 42 18.07 -15.62 4.29
N GLU A 43 18.07 -16.45 5.31
CA GLU A 43 17.32 -17.70 5.35
C GLU A 43 16.10 -17.48 6.24
N LEU A 44 14.90 -17.64 5.66
CA LEU A 44 13.62 -17.56 6.36
C LEU A 44 13.02 -18.95 6.43
N ARG A 45 12.59 -19.36 7.62
CA ARG A 45 11.81 -20.56 7.88
C ARG A 45 10.47 -20.18 8.43
N ALA A 46 9.39 -20.67 7.82
CA ALA A 46 8.03 -20.36 8.24
C ALA A 46 7.06 -21.50 7.94
N LYS A 47 5.97 -21.53 8.70
CA LYS A 47 4.90 -22.53 8.56
C LYS A 47 3.78 -22.10 7.61
N GLU A 48 3.70 -20.82 7.27
CA GLU A 48 2.65 -20.28 6.39
C GLU A 48 2.73 -20.88 4.99
N PRO A 49 1.62 -21.40 4.45
CA PRO A 49 1.59 -22.00 3.11
C PRO A 49 1.93 -21.02 1.99
N THR A 50 1.68 -19.71 2.20
CA THR A 50 1.88 -18.65 1.20
C THR A 50 3.30 -18.11 1.18
N ILE A 51 4.15 -18.45 2.15
CA ILE A 51 5.46 -17.81 2.34
C ILE A 51 6.37 -17.88 1.11
N GLU A 52 6.33 -18.97 0.36
CA GLU A 52 7.11 -19.10 -0.87
C GLU A 52 6.69 -18.05 -1.89
N SER A 53 5.38 -17.94 -2.17
CA SER A 53 4.84 -16.97 -3.13
C SER A 53 5.12 -15.54 -2.70
N ASP A 54 4.96 -15.26 -1.41
CA ASP A 54 5.11 -13.93 -0.82
C ASP A 54 6.57 -13.47 -0.86
N VAL A 55 7.51 -14.35 -0.51
CA VAL A 55 8.96 -14.04 -0.60
C VAL A 55 9.41 -13.88 -2.05
N LYS A 56 8.90 -14.70 -2.98
CA LYS A 56 9.19 -14.54 -4.42
C LYS A 56 8.68 -13.21 -4.95
N ALA A 57 7.45 -12.82 -4.59
CA ALA A 57 6.87 -11.53 -4.98
C ALA A 57 7.67 -10.35 -4.39
N TRP A 58 8.00 -10.43 -3.10
CA TRP A 58 8.84 -9.44 -2.44
C TRP A 58 10.23 -9.33 -3.08
N ALA A 59 10.91 -10.45 -3.33
CA ALA A 59 12.24 -10.47 -3.93
C ALA A 59 12.25 -9.82 -5.32
N LYS A 60 11.24 -10.14 -6.15
CA LYS A 60 11.04 -9.50 -7.46
C LYS A 60 10.85 -7.99 -7.33
N LYS A 61 10.01 -7.53 -6.40
CA LYS A 61 9.72 -6.10 -6.19
C LYS A 61 10.92 -5.35 -5.61
N SER A 62 11.64 -5.94 -4.67
CA SER A 62 12.81 -5.35 -4.01
C SER A 62 14.10 -5.46 -4.83
N GLY A 63 14.09 -6.27 -5.90
CA GLY A 63 15.25 -6.54 -6.75
C GLY A 63 16.28 -7.45 -6.08
N ASN A 64 15.88 -8.24 -5.09
CA ASN A 64 16.70 -9.27 -4.47
C ASN A 64 16.50 -10.62 -5.17
N LYS A 65 17.33 -11.62 -4.86
CA LYS A 65 17.33 -12.90 -5.58
C LYS A 65 17.05 -14.07 -4.66
N VAL A 66 15.96 -14.79 -4.91
CA VAL A 66 15.72 -16.09 -4.27
C VAL A 66 16.73 -17.09 -4.83
N LEU A 67 17.49 -17.73 -3.94
CA LEU A 67 18.52 -18.73 -4.29
C LEU A 67 17.94 -20.14 -4.20
N GLU A 68 17.17 -20.42 -3.16
CA GLU A 68 16.71 -21.75 -2.83
C GLU A 68 15.34 -21.69 -2.15
N VAL A 69 14.49 -22.67 -2.44
CA VAL A 69 13.27 -22.95 -1.71
C VAL A 69 13.26 -24.45 -1.43
N SER A 70 13.03 -24.83 -0.18
CA SER A 70 12.87 -26.23 0.21
C SER A 70 11.71 -26.36 1.19
N HIS A 71 11.01 -27.51 1.11
CA HIS A 71 9.91 -27.87 1.99
C HIS A 71 10.40 -28.97 2.94
N GLU A 72 10.55 -28.62 4.19
CA GLU A 72 10.93 -29.51 5.28
C GLU A 72 9.72 -29.81 6.12
N LYS A 73 9.74 -30.87 6.96
CA LYS A 73 8.58 -31.32 7.74
C LYS A 73 7.84 -30.16 8.42
N GLY A 74 6.74 -29.69 7.77
CA GLY A 74 5.86 -28.62 8.28
C GLY A 74 6.37 -27.17 8.14
N HIS A 75 7.47 -26.95 7.45
CA HIS A 75 8.06 -25.62 7.22
C HIS A 75 8.48 -25.43 5.78
N THR A 76 8.34 -24.23 5.28
CA THR A 76 8.99 -23.78 4.05
C THR A 76 10.23 -22.98 4.42
N ARG A 77 11.37 -23.37 3.86
CA ARG A 77 12.65 -22.67 3.97
C ARG A 77 12.92 -21.92 2.68
N VAL A 78 13.15 -20.61 2.77
CA VAL A 78 13.50 -19.77 1.61
C VAL A 78 14.81 -19.07 1.88
N VAL A 79 15.76 -19.16 0.94
CA VAL A 79 17.06 -18.46 1.00
C VAL A 79 17.09 -17.36 -0.03
N VAL A 80 17.36 -16.14 0.41
CA VAL A 80 17.40 -14.94 -0.44
C VAL A 80 18.80 -14.33 -0.36
N ARG A 81 19.41 -14.02 -1.52
CA ARG A 81 20.61 -13.19 -1.61
C ARG A 81 20.22 -11.73 -1.72
N ILE A 82 20.87 -10.91 -0.92
CA ILE A 82 20.68 -9.46 -0.94
C ILE A 82 21.54 -8.87 -2.06
N THR A 83 20.87 -8.39 -3.09
CA THR A 83 21.46 -7.74 -4.27
C THR A 83 21.20 -6.24 -4.28
N LYS A 84 20.18 -5.79 -3.53
CA LYS A 84 19.90 -4.38 -3.27
C LYS A 84 19.68 -4.16 -1.79
N ARG A 85 20.30 -3.11 -1.24
CA ARG A 85 20.01 -2.68 0.13
C ARG A 85 18.56 -2.26 0.24
N GLY A 86 17.93 -2.61 1.37
CA GLY A 86 16.77 -1.90 1.83
C GLY A 86 17.11 -0.41 1.89
N ARG A 87 16.17 0.47 1.52
CA ARG A 87 16.40 1.90 1.73
C ARG A 87 16.83 2.09 3.18
N GLU A 88 17.93 2.80 3.38
CA GLU A 88 18.39 3.25 4.69
C GLU A 88 17.31 4.17 5.24
N ILE A 89 16.32 3.59 5.89
CA ILE A 89 15.44 4.36 6.76
C ILE A 89 16.29 4.56 8.00
N VAL A 90 16.67 5.78 8.27
CA VAL A 90 17.17 6.19 9.59
C VAL A 90 16.33 5.42 10.61
N GLU A 91 16.98 4.78 11.58
CA GLU A 91 16.34 3.96 12.62
C GLU A 91 15.42 4.84 13.48
N MET A 92 14.27 5.22 12.90
CA MET A 92 13.22 5.89 13.64
C MET A 92 12.33 4.80 14.20
N SER A 93 12.42 4.59 15.51
CA SER A 93 11.57 3.64 16.23
C SER A 93 10.08 4.01 16.17
N ALA A 94 9.79 5.27 15.80
CA ALA A 94 8.44 5.78 15.57
C ALA A 94 8.46 6.86 14.50
N THR A 95 7.44 6.84 13.63
CA THR A 95 7.23 7.85 12.59
C THR A 95 5.78 8.33 12.64
N LYS A 96 5.56 9.56 12.23
CA LYS A 96 4.23 10.12 12.04
C LYS A 96 4.17 10.88 10.73
N ALA A 97 2.98 10.94 10.14
CA ALA A 97 2.61 11.86 9.08
C ALA A 97 1.34 12.60 9.47
N ASN A 98 1.05 13.72 8.83
CA ASN A 98 -0.13 14.53 9.14
C ASN A 98 -0.90 14.84 7.85
N LEU A 99 -2.13 14.40 7.78
CA LEU A 99 -3.02 14.64 6.62
C LEU A 99 -3.37 16.13 6.42
N ASN A 100 -3.16 16.98 7.43
CA ASN A 100 -3.27 18.44 7.26
C ASN A 100 -1.99 19.07 6.67
N ASP A 101 -0.88 18.32 6.62
CA ASP A 101 0.38 18.69 5.98
C ASP A 101 0.80 17.52 5.07
N PRO A 102 0.06 17.30 3.96
CA PRO A 102 0.21 16.12 3.11
C PRO A 102 1.46 16.19 2.23
N ASP A 103 2.01 15.01 1.92
CA ASP A 103 3.11 14.87 0.95
C ASP A 103 2.67 15.28 -0.47
N GLU A 104 1.36 15.05 -0.77
CA GLU A 104 0.75 15.38 -2.05
C GLU A 104 -0.72 15.75 -1.88
N THR A 105 -1.19 16.72 -2.66
CA THR A 105 -2.63 17.06 -2.76
C THR A 105 -3.06 17.06 -4.21
N ARG A 106 -4.09 16.27 -4.52
CA ARG A 106 -4.77 16.23 -5.83
C ARG A 106 -6.14 16.86 -5.73
N ARG A 107 -6.52 17.61 -6.74
CA ARG A 107 -7.85 18.24 -6.84
C ARG A 107 -8.51 17.83 -8.14
N THR A 108 -9.78 17.50 -8.05
CA THR A 108 -10.68 17.29 -9.18
C THR A 108 -11.94 18.11 -8.95
N PRO A 109 -12.84 18.27 -9.91
CA PRO A 109 -14.09 19.02 -9.69
C PRO A 109 -14.83 18.50 -8.45
N ASN A 110 -15.04 19.40 -7.48
CA ASN A 110 -15.73 19.15 -6.21
C ASN A 110 -15.13 18.00 -5.38
N ALA A 111 -13.85 17.70 -5.54
CA ALA A 111 -13.16 16.69 -4.72
C ALA A 111 -11.70 17.03 -4.48
N LYS A 112 -11.19 16.56 -3.34
CA LYS A 112 -9.79 16.69 -2.92
C LYS A 112 -9.30 15.37 -2.34
N LEU A 113 -8.09 14.98 -2.71
CA LEU A 113 -7.34 13.85 -2.14
C LEU A 113 -6.03 14.37 -1.57
N GLN A 114 -5.79 14.15 -0.29
CA GLN A 114 -4.56 14.45 0.40
C GLN A 114 -3.86 13.13 0.75
N LEU A 115 -2.59 13.00 0.40
CA LEU A 115 -1.83 11.76 0.55
C LEU A 115 -0.67 11.97 1.53
N VAL A 116 -0.50 11.02 2.43
CA VAL A 116 0.69 10.92 3.29
C VAL A 116 1.25 9.51 3.24
N THR A 117 2.58 9.40 3.34
CA THR A 117 3.25 8.10 3.44
C THR A 117 3.96 7.99 4.78
N VAL A 118 3.60 6.98 5.55
CA VAL A 118 4.19 6.68 6.86
C VAL A 118 4.53 5.20 6.97
N GLY A 119 5.77 4.89 7.35
CA GLY A 119 6.22 3.50 7.48
C GLY A 119 6.15 2.67 6.19
N GLY A 120 6.14 3.33 5.01
CA GLY A 120 5.97 2.67 3.70
C GLY A 120 4.52 2.40 3.32
N PHE A 121 3.56 2.85 4.13
CA PHE A 121 2.13 2.74 3.86
C PHE A 121 1.56 4.12 3.50
N THR A 122 0.83 4.22 2.38
CA THR A 122 0.20 5.46 1.95
C THR A 122 -1.25 5.49 2.37
N VAL A 123 -1.66 6.58 3.01
CA VAL A 123 -3.02 6.87 3.44
C VAL A 123 -3.53 8.08 2.67
N GLY A 124 -4.74 7.97 2.13
CA GLY A 124 -5.45 9.08 1.48
C GLY A 124 -6.55 9.65 2.37
N LEU A 125 -6.67 10.97 2.46
CA LEU A 125 -7.85 11.63 2.96
C LEU A 125 -8.61 12.20 1.77
N ARG A 126 -9.78 11.65 1.51
CA ARG A 126 -10.68 12.11 0.44
C ARG A 126 -11.74 13.02 1.01
N THR A 127 -11.95 14.14 0.35
CA THR A 127 -13.05 15.05 0.62
C THR A 127 -13.87 15.20 -0.66
N PHE A 128 -15.16 14.96 -0.59
CA PHE A 128 -16.11 15.14 -1.68
C PHE A 128 -17.15 16.17 -1.27
N GLU A 129 -17.27 17.23 -2.05
CA GLU A 129 -18.24 18.28 -1.80
C GLU A 129 -19.67 17.79 -2.08
N PRO A 130 -20.70 18.48 -1.54
CA PRO A 130 -22.08 18.17 -1.85
C PRO A 130 -22.35 18.14 -3.35
N GLY A 131 -23.13 17.15 -3.79
CA GLY A 131 -23.45 16.96 -5.20
C GLY A 131 -22.36 16.30 -6.04
N TRP A 132 -21.20 15.97 -5.46
CA TRP A 132 -20.19 15.19 -6.17
C TRP A 132 -20.71 13.79 -6.52
N ARG A 133 -20.41 13.34 -7.74
CA ARG A 133 -20.77 12.02 -8.25
C ARG A 133 -19.71 11.54 -9.24
N TRP A 134 -19.38 10.27 -9.23
CA TRP A 134 -18.40 9.69 -10.15
C TRP A 134 -18.75 9.95 -11.62
N SER A 135 -19.99 9.61 -12.02
CA SER A 135 -20.45 9.73 -13.41
C SER A 135 -20.37 11.15 -13.99
N THR A 136 -20.45 12.18 -13.15
CA THR A 136 -20.37 13.58 -13.57
C THR A 136 -18.98 14.20 -13.39
N SER A 137 -18.22 13.73 -12.40
CA SER A 137 -16.98 14.39 -12.00
C SER A 137 -15.72 13.63 -12.46
N MET A 138 -15.78 12.30 -12.57
CA MET A 138 -14.61 11.47 -12.81
C MET A 138 -14.68 10.61 -14.05
N LYS A 139 -15.86 10.21 -14.53
CA LYS A 139 -16.05 9.34 -15.68
C LYS A 139 -15.24 9.77 -16.91
N GLN A 140 -15.25 11.05 -17.25
CA GLN A 140 -14.52 11.57 -18.40
C GLN A 140 -13.00 11.58 -18.19
N VAL A 141 -12.55 11.81 -16.96
CA VAL A 141 -11.14 11.82 -16.58
C VAL A 141 -10.60 10.39 -16.57
N ALA A 142 -11.31 9.48 -15.90
CA ALA A 142 -10.94 8.07 -15.77
C ALA A 142 -11.15 7.25 -17.05
N LYS A 143 -12.01 7.73 -17.97
CA LYS A 143 -12.42 7.04 -19.19
C LYS A 143 -13.04 5.65 -18.94
N THR A 144 -13.74 5.52 -17.81
CA THR A 144 -14.47 4.32 -17.40
C THR A 144 -15.88 4.70 -16.99
N GLU A 145 -16.85 3.80 -17.20
CA GLU A 145 -18.26 4.04 -16.82
C GLU A 145 -18.42 4.14 -15.31
N THR A 146 -17.72 3.29 -14.56
CA THR A 146 -17.73 3.19 -13.11
C THR A 146 -16.31 3.21 -12.56
N CYS A 147 -16.13 3.47 -11.28
CA CYS A 147 -14.83 3.42 -10.63
C CYS A 147 -14.27 2.00 -10.64
N GLN A 148 -13.05 1.84 -11.17
CA GLN A 148 -12.37 0.56 -11.30
C GLN A 148 -11.29 0.37 -10.22
N VAL A 149 -11.37 1.12 -9.13
CA VAL A 149 -10.44 1.02 -8.00
C VAL A 149 -11.12 0.33 -6.83
N HIS A 150 -10.41 -0.57 -6.19
CA HIS A 150 -10.82 -1.16 -4.91
C HIS A 150 -10.57 -0.15 -3.78
N HIS A 151 -11.57 0.11 -2.97
CA HIS A 151 -11.47 1.01 -1.83
C HIS A 151 -11.78 0.29 -0.53
N VAL A 152 -10.85 0.38 0.43
CA VAL A 152 -11.10 0.08 1.84
C VAL A 152 -10.91 1.35 2.61
N GLY A 153 -11.94 1.81 3.33
CA GLY A 153 -11.90 3.11 3.97
C GLY A 153 -12.66 3.19 5.28
N TYR A 154 -12.47 4.33 5.95
CA TYR A 154 -13.17 4.71 7.17
C TYR A 154 -13.79 6.10 6.99
N VAL A 155 -15.08 6.22 7.23
CA VAL A 155 -15.81 7.50 7.10
C VAL A 155 -15.58 8.37 8.33
N VAL A 156 -14.98 9.53 8.11
CA VAL A 156 -14.72 10.54 9.15
C VAL A 156 -15.94 11.43 9.36
N SER A 157 -16.56 11.90 8.27
CA SER A 157 -17.74 12.76 8.31
C SER A 157 -18.52 12.73 7.00
N GLY A 158 -19.77 13.19 7.02
CA GLY A 158 -20.65 13.17 5.86
C GLY A 158 -21.13 11.76 5.54
N ARG A 159 -21.74 11.58 4.36
CA ARG A 159 -22.31 10.29 3.92
C ARG A 159 -22.02 10.06 2.45
N MET A 160 -21.78 8.80 2.07
CA MET A 160 -21.57 8.37 0.71
C MET A 160 -22.52 7.24 0.33
N GLY A 161 -22.96 7.25 -0.93
CA GLY A 161 -23.66 6.14 -1.55
C GLY A 161 -22.79 5.45 -2.59
N PHE A 162 -22.94 4.14 -2.69
CA PHE A 162 -22.32 3.29 -3.71
C PHE A 162 -23.38 2.47 -4.39
N LEU A 163 -23.24 2.28 -5.70
CA LEU A 163 -24.03 1.37 -6.52
C LEU A 163 -23.07 0.53 -7.35
N MET A 164 -23.03 -0.75 -7.03
CA MET A 164 -22.20 -1.71 -7.77
C MET A 164 -22.82 -2.04 -9.13
N ASP A 165 -21.99 -2.48 -10.08
CA ASP A 165 -22.44 -2.90 -11.41
C ASP A 165 -23.42 -4.09 -11.36
N ASP A 166 -23.42 -4.89 -10.28
CA ASP A 166 -24.40 -5.96 -10.03
C ASP A 166 -25.72 -5.48 -9.40
N GLY A 167 -25.86 -4.18 -9.16
CA GLY A 167 -27.03 -3.55 -8.55
C GLY A 167 -27.02 -3.48 -7.03
N THR A 168 -25.99 -4.01 -6.35
CA THR A 168 -25.83 -3.89 -4.90
C THR A 168 -25.68 -2.42 -4.51
N LYS A 169 -26.43 -2.00 -3.49
CA LYS A 169 -26.35 -0.65 -2.95
C LYS A 169 -25.78 -0.67 -1.55
N LEU A 170 -24.91 0.30 -1.27
CA LEU A 170 -24.35 0.53 0.05
C LEU A 170 -24.40 2.03 0.36
N GLU A 171 -24.82 2.38 1.56
CA GLU A 171 -24.65 3.72 2.11
C GLU A 171 -23.74 3.62 3.33
N VAL A 172 -22.83 4.58 3.46
CA VAL A 172 -21.89 4.67 4.59
C VAL A 172 -21.93 6.07 5.20
N GLY A 173 -21.73 6.13 6.51
CA GLY A 173 -21.70 7.35 7.30
C GLY A 173 -20.61 7.34 8.37
N PRO A 174 -20.52 8.40 9.19
CA PRO A 174 -19.44 8.55 10.18
C PRO A 174 -19.31 7.35 11.10
N GLY A 175 -18.10 6.79 11.20
CA GLY A 175 -17.79 5.61 12.00
C GLY A 175 -17.80 4.29 11.22
N ASP A 176 -18.34 4.26 10.00
CA ASP A 176 -18.35 3.06 9.19
C ASP A 176 -16.94 2.76 8.61
N VAL A 177 -16.58 1.50 8.62
CA VAL A 177 -15.50 0.94 7.81
C VAL A 177 -16.14 0.23 6.62
N PHE A 178 -15.68 0.51 5.42
CA PHE A 178 -16.26 -0.06 4.22
C PHE A 178 -15.20 -0.72 3.33
N ASP A 179 -15.64 -1.69 2.55
CA ASP A 179 -14.89 -2.39 1.51
C ASP A 179 -15.74 -2.38 0.24
N VAL A 180 -15.26 -1.70 -0.82
CA VAL A 180 -15.98 -1.54 -2.09
C VAL A 180 -15.06 -1.93 -3.24
N LEU A 181 -15.43 -2.99 -3.93
CA LEU A 181 -14.68 -3.54 -5.07
C LEU A 181 -14.79 -2.65 -6.32
N PRO A 182 -13.90 -2.83 -7.32
CA PRO A 182 -14.04 -2.22 -8.65
C PRO A 182 -15.42 -2.45 -9.27
N GLY A 183 -15.87 -1.50 -10.10
CA GLY A 183 -17.19 -1.58 -10.74
C GLY A 183 -18.28 -0.92 -9.94
N HIS A 184 -18.06 0.32 -9.45
CA HIS A 184 -19.05 1.06 -8.69
C HIS A 184 -19.20 2.51 -9.14
N GLU A 185 -20.44 2.98 -9.13
CA GLU A 185 -20.82 4.38 -9.07
C GLU A 185 -20.77 4.84 -7.61
N THR A 186 -20.40 6.10 -7.35
CA THR A 186 -20.41 6.65 -5.98
C THR A 186 -20.78 8.13 -5.98
N TRP A 187 -21.43 8.59 -4.91
CA TRP A 187 -21.88 9.97 -4.76
C TRP A 187 -21.95 10.41 -3.30
N THR A 188 -21.89 11.73 -3.08
CA THR A 188 -22.17 12.33 -1.77
C THR A 188 -23.67 12.34 -1.48
N ILE A 189 -24.05 12.13 -0.21
CA ILE A 189 -25.44 12.19 0.27
C ILE A 189 -25.59 13.37 1.22
N GLY A 190 -26.55 14.24 0.93
CA GLY A 190 -26.88 15.42 1.74
C GLY A 190 -26.08 16.67 1.39
N GLU A 191 -26.15 17.67 2.27
CA GLU A 191 -25.63 19.03 2.05
C GLU A 191 -24.25 19.24 2.71
N ALA A 192 -23.68 18.24 3.35
CA ALA A 192 -22.37 18.29 3.98
C ALA A 192 -21.33 17.54 3.13
N PRO A 193 -20.07 18.00 3.10
CA PRO A 193 -19.00 17.24 2.47
C PRO A 193 -18.83 15.86 3.11
N ALA A 194 -18.58 14.85 2.28
CA ALA A 194 -18.19 13.53 2.76
C ALA A 194 -16.66 13.42 2.83
N VAL A 195 -16.16 12.98 3.97
CA VAL A 195 -14.73 12.84 4.24
C VAL A 195 -14.45 11.41 4.69
N PHE A 196 -13.52 10.74 4.05
CA PHE A 196 -13.08 9.43 4.48
C PHE A 196 -11.58 9.19 4.30
N LEU A 197 -11.04 8.34 5.15
CA LEU A 197 -9.70 7.77 4.98
C LEU A 197 -9.77 6.64 3.98
N ASP A 198 -8.94 6.70 2.95
CA ASP A 198 -8.74 5.65 1.96
C ASP A 198 -7.44 4.92 2.27
N LEU A 199 -7.55 3.65 2.65
CA LEU A 199 -6.45 2.83 3.14
C LEU A 199 -5.82 1.97 2.05
N ILE A 200 -6.56 1.61 1.01
CA ILE A 200 -6.09 0.75 -0.09
C ILE A 200 -6.14 1.48 -1.44
N GLY A 201 -7.23 2.13 -1.78
CA GLY A 201 -7.45 2.77 -3.07
C GLY A 201 -6.62 4.01 -3.34
N ALA A 202 -6.02 4.61 -2.30
CA ALA A 202 -5.21 5.82 -2.44
C ALA A 202 -4.01 5.62 -3.39
N VAL A 203 -3.38 4.44 -3.36
CA VAL A 203 -2.18 4.12 -4.17
C VAL A 203 -2.53 3.68 -5.59
N GLU A 204 -3.69 3.05 -5.79
CA GLU A 204 -4.10 2.55 -7.12
C GLU A 204 -4.51 3.70 -8.05
N HIS A 205 -5.07 4.77 -7.52
CA HIS A 205 -5.29 6.00 -8.27
C HIS A 205 -4.01 6.64 -8.80
N GLU A 206 -2.84 6.37 -8.22
CA GLU A 206 -1.55 6.80 -8.77
C GLU A 206 -1.25 6.19 -10.14
N LYS A 207 -1.58 4.92 -10.32
CA LYS A 207 -1.25 4.17 -11.56
C LYS A 207 -2.18 4.47 -12.72
N ALA A 208 -3.42 4.84 -12.42
CA ALA A 208 -4.43 5.11 -13.43
C ALA A 208 -4.42 6.57 -13.93
N HIS A 209 -3.81 7.50 -13.17
CA HIS A 209 -3.91 8.94 -13.39
C HIS A 209 -2.56 9.65 -13.20
N ALA A 210 -1.42 9.00 -13.52
CA ALA A 210 -0.16 9.72 -13.63
C ALA A 210 -0.36 10.84 -14.66
N PRO A 211 -0.19 12.14 -14.30
CA PRO A 211 -0.24 13.19 -15.27
C PRO A 211 0.88 12.93 -16.28
N THR A 212 0.53 12.75 -17.54
CA THR A 212 1.45 13.06 -18.61
C THR A 212 1.89 14.48 -18.34
N THR A 213 3.17 14.65 -18.02
CA THR A 213 3.83 15.95 -17.94
C THR A 213 3.50 16.71 -19.21
N GLU A 214 2.64 17.72 -19.08
CA GLU A 214 2.40 18.87 -19.95
C GLU A 214 0.91 19.23 -19.95
N ALA A 215 0.50 20.04 -18.99
CA ALA A 215 -0.61 20.96 -19.17
C ALA A 215 -0.39 22.17 -18.26
N ASN A 216 0.28 23.18 -18.79
CA ASN A 216 0.12 24.57 -18.36
C ASN A 216 -1.36 24.92 -18.46
N TYR A 217 -1.98 25.24 -17.33
CA TYR A 217 -3.23 25.98 -17.30
C TYR A 217 -2.92 27.47 -17.02
N PRO A 218 -3.50 28.37 -17.84
CA PRO A 218 -3.33 29.80 -17.70
C PRO A 218 -3.98 30.37 -16.43
#